data_a745deba01a6146d196205daba387935
#
_entry.id   a745deba01a6146d196205daba387935
#
_cell.length_a   1.000
_cell.length_b   1.000
_cell.length_c   1.000
_cell.angle_alpha   90.00
_cell.angle_beta   90.00
_cell.angle_gamma   90.00
#
_symmetry.space_group_name_H-M   'P 1'
#
loop_
_entity.id
_entity.type
_entity.pdbx_description
1 polymer ?
#
loop_
_entity_poly.entity_id
_entity_poly.type
_entity_poly.pdbx_seq_one_letter_code
_entity_poly.pdbx_strand_id
1 'polypeptide(L)'
;MAISKTDFINYSRCPRYAFLDKVKKDKLEADISIDEYKSQERNEYIEEMLGTMYEVDDEGNETDLIDVPNRQLEAMMEYYKQVELETGRLTNTYFGGKTTFSESTYNQECFDFNHNGVKYLCYVDVYNENEDGINIIEVKATTTNMYKKLGYTSKDKEFISIFEKNGPFYKLKGDLYDLNQIQDFDIDKYQKQVEKLFDRYGTGKYLYDLAVQRFILEGEYKSSGNQDKLNDVHYYLAVLNADYIFDGKYEDGKAVYSMDEDGNEIINFFDFTNITKLMQPKIEEDAKKIERILFDLKDQKCDLGKWCQYKKPGGCKYFNQICGSLIPHKNSSLNYISNGQGFMTPNGRIKGLDLINQGYLNLLDVPEEWITRKTHMIQRDCVQFNKEYINKEKLKKGLEQIEYPIYHLDFETFPCPMPRFKGEFPYIQSPFEFSLHIEKEPGVCDKFKDNYVFLAKTHNDEREELVKKLIEYIDGDKGTLFAQNVPFEKGRIKELSKIFPEYKDKLMKIYNRGFDLLWLVNTSSKMYEDLGYSEEDAKVFNYYHPDLSGSFSIKKTLPVFSDLTYKDLTVKNGTEAIVEYANYNKMSKEEYNIKYQALIDYCQQDTWAMVVILDELRKLVK
;
A
#
# COMPACT_ATOMS: atom_id res chain seq x y z
N MET A 1 -25.33 -16.13 -19.01
CA MET A 1 -24.83 -15.16 -18.02
C MET A 1 -23.40 -14.87 -18.39
N ALA A 2 -22.99 -13.61 -18.45
CA ALA A 2 -21.59 -13.21 -18.75
C ALA A 2 -20.94 -12.69 -17.47
N ILE A 3 -19.70 -13.03 -17.23
CA ILE A 3 -18.89 -12.53 -16.12
C ILE A 3 -17.50 -12.11 -16.64
N SER A 4 -16.98 -11.03 -16.08
CA SER A 4 -15.65 -10.50 -16.40
C SER A 4 -14.54 -11.30 -15.70
N LYS A 5 -13.28 -11.06 -16.10
CA LYS A 5 -12.09 -11.51 -15.36
C LYS A 5 -12.18 -11.12 -13.87
N THR A 6 -12.53 -9.88 -13.60
CA THR A 6 -12.67 -9.35 -12.23
C THR A 6 -13.75 -10.07 -11.44
N ASP A 7 -14.93 -10.30 -12.05
CA ASP A 7 -15.99 -11.10 -11.42
C ASP A 7 -15.52 -12.53 -11.12
N PHE A 8 -14.80 -13.17 -12.07
CA PHE A 8 -14.23 -14.50 -11.86
C PHE A 8 -13.35 -14.52 -10.60
N ILE A 9 -12.42 -13.58 -10.50
CA ILE A 9 -11.49 -13.47 -9.38
C ILE A 9 -12.25 -13.31 -8.07
N ASN A 10 -13.21 -12.40 -8.01
CA ASN A 10 -13.99 -12.12 -6.82
C ASN A 10 -14.88 -13.31 -6.40
N TYR A 11 -15.59 -13.93 -7.35
CA TYR A 11 -16.48 -15.06 -7.08
C TYR A 11 -15.70 -16.32 -6.67
N SER A 12 -14.48 -16.51 -7.21
CA SER A 12 -13.62 -17.62 -6.80
C SER A 12 -13.17 -17.55 -5.34
N ARG A 13 -13.08 -16.33 -4.79
CA ARG A 13 -12.57 -16.07 -3.44
C ARG A 13 -13.62 -16.28 -2.36
N CYS A 14 -14.87 -15.93 -2.64
CA CYS A 14 -15.96 -16.00 -1.66
C CYS A 14 -17.26 -16.45 -2.32
N PRO A 15 -17.90 -17.55 -1.86
CA PRO A 15 -19.15 -18.03 -2.44
C PRO A 15 -20.33 -17.06 -2.24
N ARG A 16 -20.27 -16.19 -1.23
CA ARG A 16 -21.28 -15.17 -0.95
C ARG A 16 -21.18 -13.96 -1.87
N TYR A 17 -19.98 -13.70 -2.40
CA TYR A 17 -19.70 -12.45 -3.14
C TYR A 17 -20.60 -12.31 -4.36
N ALA A 18 -20.77 -13.35 -5.18
CA ALA A 18 -21.62 -13.34 -6.37
C ALA A 18 -23.08 -12.99 -6.04
N PHE A 19 -23.62 -13.51 -4.93
CA PHE A 19 -24.97 -13.17 -4.47
C PHE A 19 -25.08 -11.70 -4.07
N LEU A 20 -24.15 -11.21 -3.24
CA LEU A 20 -24.16 -9.81 -2.79
C LEU A 20 -23.99 -8.85 -3.96
N ASP A 21 -23.15 -9.19 -4.92
CA ASP A 21 -22.91 -8.38 -6.12
C ASP A 21 -24.16 -8.27 -6.99
N LYS A 22 -24.85 -9.38 -7.21
CA LYS A 22 -26.10 -9.38 -7.95
C LYS A 22 -27.21 -8.58 -7.26
N VAL A 23 -27.38 -8.76 -5.94
CA VAL A 23 -28.37 -8.00 -5.16
C VAL A 23 -28.09 -6.50 -5.21
N LYS A 24 -26.83 -6.10 -5.23
CA LYS A 24 -26.44 -4.70 -5.41
C LYS A 24 -26.74 -4.21 -6.83
N LYS A 25 -26.41 -5.01 -7.86
CA LYS A 25 -26.73 -4.69 -9.27
C LYS A 25 -28.23 -4.56 -9.50
N ASP A 26 -29.02 -5.51 -9.01
CA ASP A 26 -30.49 -5.48 -9.14
C ASP A 26 -31.12 -4.23 -8.49
N LYS A 27 -30.57 -3.74 -7.37
CA LYS A 27 -31.00 -2.49 -6.73
C LYS A 27 -30.57 -1.25 -7.51
N LEU A 28 -29.37 -1.28 -8.10
CA LEU A 28 -28.83 -0.19 -8.90
C LEU A 28 -29.55 -0.03 -10.23
N GLU A 29 -29.88 -1.13 -10.93
CA GLU A 29 -30.65 -1.11 -12.17
C GLU A 29 -32.05 -0.52 -11.98
N ALA A 30 -32.62 -0.59 -10.77
CA ALA A 30 -33.91 -0.01 -10.44
C ALA A 30 -33.87 1.52 -10.20
N ASP A 31 -32.70 2.08 -9.85
CA ASP A 31 -32.61 3.46 -9.32
C ASP A 31 -31.63 4.40 -10.06
N ILE A 32 -30.83 3.92 -11.02
CA ILE A 32 -29.68 4.69 -11.55
C ILE A 32 -29.58 4.70 -13.08
N SER A 33 -29.18 5.85 -13.63
CA SER A 33 -28.89 6.04 -15.07
C SER A 33 -27.67 5.22 -15.53
N ILE A 34 -27.63 4.89 -16.84
CA ILE A 34 -26.52 4.14 -17.47
C ILE A 34 -25.15 4.79 -17.23
N ASP A 35 -25.08 6.11 -17.09
CA ASP A 35 -23.84 6.84 -16.87
C ASP A 35 -23.32 6.70 -15.42
N GLU A 36 -24.20 6.61 -14.43
CA GLU A 36 -23.83 6.31 -13.04
C GLU A 36 -23.38 4.86 -12.87
N TYR A 37 -24.00 3.93 -13.60
CA TYR A 37 -23.57 2.52 -13.62
C TYR A 37 -22.16 2.36 -14.19
N LYS A 38 -21.84 3.00 -15.31
CA LYS A 38 -20.49 3.02 -15.90
C LYS A 38 -19.48 3.68 -14.99
N SER A 39 -19.87 4.73 -14.26
CA SER A 39 -19.02 5.37 -13.25
C SER A 39 -18.70 4.43 -12.09
N GLN A 40 -19.65 3.60 -11.65
CA GLN A 40 -19.43 2.64 -10.57
C GLN A 40 -18.56 1.44 -10.99
N GLU A 41 -18.75 0.87 -12.19
CA GLU A 41 -17.84 -0.15 -12.73
C GLU A 41 -16.42 0.38 -12.88
N ARG A 42 -16.27 1.62 -13.30
CA ARG A 42 -14.98 2.33 -13.36
C ARG A 42 -14.39 2.48 -11.96
N ASN A 43 -15.17 2.82 -10.96
CA ASN A 43 -14.72 2.97 -9.58
C ASN A 43 -14.29 1.62 -8.97
N GLU A 44 -15.00 0.53 -9.27
CA GLU A 44 -14.62 -0.82 -8.83
C GLU A 44 -13.29 -1.27 -9.44
N TYR A 45 -13.07 -1.00 -10.73
CA TYR A 45 -11.79 -1.23 -11.41
C TYR A 45 -10.65 -0.42 -10.77
N ILE A 46 -10.91 0.79 -10.43
CA ILE A 46 -9.98 1.72 -9.82
C ILE A 46 -9.63 1.29 -8.38
N GLU A 47 -10.62 0.88 -7.56
CA GLU A 47 -10.39 0.32 -6.23
C GLU A 47 -9.51 -0.94 -6.29
N GLU A 48 -9.68 -1.76 -7.33
CA GLU A 48 -8.83 -2.93 -7.57
C GLU A 48 -7.38 -2.52 -7.89
N MET A 49 -7.19 -1.51 -8.73
CA MET A 49 -5.87 -0.98 -9.07
C MET A 49 -5.16 -0.37 -7.85
N LEU A 50 -5.86 0.35 -6.99
CA LEU A 50 -5.26 0.96 -5.78
C LEU A 50 -4.93 -0.06 -4.69
N GLY A 51 -5.73 -1.11 -4.55
CA GLY A 51 -5.40 -2.21 -3.63
C GLY A 51 -4.05 -2.87 -3.94
N THR A 52 -3.45 -2.54 -5.09
CA THR A 52 -2.15 -3.02 -5.52
C THR A 52 -0.99 -2.08 -5.17
N MET A 53 -1.27 -0.88 -4.71
CA MET A 53 -0.29 0.21 -4.62
C MET A 53 0.37 0.39 -3.27
N TYR A 54 -0.22 -0.12 -2.22
CA TYR A 54 0.31 0.11 -0.88
C TYR A 54 1.28 -1.01 -0.52
N GLU A 55 2.56 -0.73 -0.67
CA GLU A 55 3.59 -1.51 -0.01
C GLU A 55 3.55 -1.18 1.49
N VAL A 56 3.61 -2.22 2.30
CA VAL A 56 3.87 -2.12 3.74
C VAL A 56 5.23 -1.44 3.89
N ASP A 57 5.36 -0.49 4.82
CA ASP A 57 6.66 0.11 5.10
C ASP A 57 7.70 -0.94 5.49
N ASP A 58 8.99 -0.58 5.48
CA ASP A 58 10.10 -1.50 5.75
C ASP A 58 10.01 -2.16 7.15
N GLU A 59 9.13 -1.67 8.04
CA GLU A 59 8.86 -2.20 9.38
C GLU A 59 7.61 -3.09 9.44
N GLY A 60 6.87 -3.23 8.33
CA GLY A 60 5.65 -4.04 8.26
C GLY A 60 4.41 -3.37 8.84
N ASN A 61 4.44 -2.04 9.06
CA ASN A 61 3.29 -1.29 9.52
C ASN A 61 2.38 -0.93 8.34
N GLU A 62 1.09 -1.20 8.50
CA GLU A 62 0.07 -0.72 7.55
C GLU A 62 -0.06 0.79 7.74
N THR A 63 0.24 1.56 6.70
CA THR A 63 -0.04 3.00 6.72
C THR A 63 -1.56 3.23 6.76
N ASP A 64 -2.03 4.17 7.58
CA ASP A 64 -3.45 4.51 7.79
C ASP A 64 -4.16 5.13 6.56
N LEU A 65 -3.70 4.85 5.36
CA LEU A 65 -4.25 5.35 4.09
C LEU A 65 -5.53 4.62 3.63
N ILE A 66 -6.34 4.12 4.54
CA ILE A 66 -7.32 3.05 4.32
C ILE A 66 -8.70 3.53 3.85
N ASP A 67 -9.04 4.77 4.00
CA ASP A 67 -10.26 5.32 3.41
C ASP A 67 -9.93 6.07 2.12
N VAL A 68 -9.70 5.30 1.05
CA VAL A 68 -9.48 5.89 -0.27
C VAL A 68 -10.83 6.29 -0.85
N PRO A 69 -11.20 7.58 -0.82
CA PRO A 69 -12.38 8.04 -1.50
C PRO A 69 -12.19 7.91 -3.02
N ASN A 70 -13.24 7.67 -3.77
CA ASN A 70 -13.26 7.62 -5.23
C ASN A 70 -12.49 8.79 -5.91
N ARG A 71 -12.36 9.92 -5.24
CA ARG A 71 -11.63 11.11 -5.71
C ARG A 71 -10.13 10.94 -5.86
N GLN A 72 -9.46 10.24 -4.92
CA GLN A 72 -8.00 10.00 -5.05
C GLN A 72 -7.71 9.15 -6.28
N LEU A 73 -8.55 8.17 -6.52
CA LEU A 73 -8.48 7.31 -7.68
C LEU A 73 -8.62 8.07 -8.98
N GLU A 74 -9.63 8.93 -9.06
CA GLU A 74 -9.84 9.79 -10.24
C GLU A 74 -8.64 10.70 -10.47
N ALA A 75 -8.06 11.27 -9.41
CA ALA A 75 -6.89 12.12 -9.49
C ALA A 75 -5.64 11.36 -9.97
N MET A 76 -5.49 10.09 -9.58
CA MET A 76 -4.33 9.26 -9.92
C MET A 76 -4.48 8.49 -11.23
N MET A 77 -5.70 8.38 -11.79
CA MET A 77 -5.96 7.62 -13.02
C MET A 77 -5.08 8.01 -14.20
N GLU A 78 -4.80 9.29 -14.34
CA GLU A 78 -3.96 9.79 -15.43
C GLU A 78 -2.54 9.21 -15.39
N TYR A 79 -2.00 9.06 -14.17
CA TYR A 79 -0.68 8.49 -13.95
C TYR A 79 -0.66 6.97 -14.15
N TYR A 80 -1.76 6.27 -13.84
CA TYR A 80 -1.86 4.82 -14.10
C TYR A 80 -1.93 4.49 -15.57
N LYS A 81 -2.70 5.27 -16.34
CA LYS A 81 -2.77 5.12 -17.79
C LYS A 81 -1.40 5.28 -18.46
N GLN A 82 -0.54 6.14 -17.91
CA GLN A 82 0.82 6.28 -18.41
C GLN A 82 1.64 4.99 -18.29
N VAL A 83 1.42 4.17 -17.26
CA VAL A 83 2.09 2.87 -17.10
C VAL A 83 1.70 1.92 -18.24
N GLU A 84 0.41 1.86 -18.60
CA GLU A 84 -0.07 1.03 -19.70
C GLU A 84 0.49 1.49 -21.06
N LEU A 85 0.47 2.81 -21.32
CA LEU A 85 1.01 3.38 -22.55
C LEU A 85 2.51 3.11 -22.69
N GLU A 86 3.27 3.30 -21.63
CA GLU A 86 4.71 3.08 -21.63
C GLU A 86 5.05 1.60 -21.79
N THR A 87 4.24 0.71 -21.18
CA THR A 87 4.36 -0.73 -21.41
C THR A 87 4.12 -1.08 -22.88
N GLY A 88 3.08 -0.51 -23.51
CA GLY A 88 2.81 -0.72 -24.94
C GLY A 88 3.96 -0.24 -25.83
N ARG A 89 4.54 0.93 -25.53
CA ARG A 89 5.72 1.47 -26.23
C ARG A 89 6.93 0.54 -26.12
N LEU A 90 7.25 0.09 -24.91
CA LEU A 90 8.38 -0.82 -24.69
C LEU A 90 8.13 -2.21 -25.27
N THR A 91 6.88 -2.67 -25.29
CA THR A 91 6.52 -3.91 -26.00
C THR A 91 6.84 -3.81 -27.48
N ASN A 92 6.46 -2.71 -28.17
CA ASN A 92 6.86 -2.49 -29.55
C ASN A 92 8.38 -2.54 -29.75
N THR A 93 9.14 -1.95 -28.81
CA THR A 93 10.60 -1.87 -28.90
C THR A 93 11.26 -3.25 -28.75
N TYR A 94 10.83 -4.05 -27.78
CA TYR A 94 11.53 -5.27 -27.38
C TYR A 94 10.97 -6.54 -27.99
N PHE A 95 9.67 -6.58 -28.31
CA PHE A 95 9.04 -7.77 -28.92
C PHE A 95 8.92 -7.65 -30.43
N GLY A 96 8.88 -6.43 -30.98
CA GLY A 96 8.61 -6.21 -32.41
C GLY A 96 7.20 -6.63 -32.81
N GLY A 97 6.97 -6.78 -34.10
CA GLY A 97 5.67 -7.23 -34.64
C GLY A 97 4.57 -6.18 -34.52
N LYS A 98 3.32 -6.62 -34.29
CA LYS A 98 2.15 -5.76 -34.14
C LYS A 98 1.68 -5.77 -32.69
N THR A 99 1.64 -4.61 -32.07
CA THR A 99 1.15 -4.45 -30.70
C THR A 99 -0.17 -3.68 -30.69
N THR A 100 -1.15 -4.19 -29.96
CA THR A 100 -2.44 -3.53 -29.66
C THR A 100 -2.46 -3.20 -28.18
N PHE A 101 -2.64 -1.92 -27.84
CA PHE A 101 -2.84 -1.40 -26.50
C PHE A 101 -3.63 -0.10 -26.57
N SER A 102 -4.34 0.27 -25.51
CA SER A 102 -5.16 1.48 -25.51
C SER A 102 -5.44 1.98 -24.12
N GLU A 103 -5.53 3.30 -23.96
CA GLU A 103 -6.04 3.97 -22.75
C GLU A 103 -7.51 3.62 -22.43
N SER A 104 -8.24 3.13 -23.42
CA SER A 104 -9.64 2.73 -23.28
C SER A 104 -9.76 1.22 -23.38
N THR A 105 -10.26 0.59 -22.34
CA THR A 105 -10.49 -0.86 -22.27
C THR A 105 -11.31 -1.38 -23.48
N TYR A 106 -12.25 -0.59 -24.00
CA TYR A 106 -13.06 -0.98 -25.15
C TYR A 106 -12.27 -1.07 -26.48
N ASN A 107 -11.09 -0.52 -26.55
CA ASN A 107 -10.20 -0.59 -27.69
C ASN A 107 -9.06 -1.62 -27.51
N GLN A 108 -9.02 -2.31 -26.38
CA GLN A 108 -8.11 -3.42 -26.13
C GLN A 108 -8.62 -4.69 -26.79
N GLU A 109 -7.73 -5.67 -27.02
CA GLU A 109 -8.14 -6.99 -27.51
C GLU A 109 -9.01 -7.69 -26.46
N CYS A 110 -10.14 -8.21 -26.94
CA CYS A 110 -11.15 -8.83 -26.10
C CYS A 110 -11.31 -10.30 -26.45
N PHE A 111 -11.33 -11.15 -25.46
CA PHE A 111 -11.53 -12.59 -25.61
C PHE A 111 -12.76 -13.02 -24.81
N ASP A 112 -13.53 -13.93 -25.40
CA ASP A 112 -14.69 -14.52 -24.73
C ASP A 112 -14.76 -16.04 -24.89
N PHE A 113 -15.16 -16.72 -23.85
CA PHE A 113 -15.22 -18.17 -23.81
C PHE A 113 -16.47 -18.65 -23.06
N ASN A 114 -17.26 -19.51 -23.70
CA ASN A 114 -18.40 -20.14 -23.07
C ASN A 114 -18.00 -21.51 -22.48
N HIS A 115 -18.02 -21.61 -21.16
CA HIS A 115 -17.72 -22.83 -20.44
C HIS A 115 -18.94 -23.21 -19.58
N ASN A 116 -19.51 -24.40 -19.85
CA ASN A 116 -20.68 -24.94 -19.13
C ASN A 116 -21.87 -23.96 -18.99
N GLY A 117 -22.12 -23.11 -20.02
CA GLY A 117 -23.24 -22.16 -20.05
C GLY A 117 -22.98 -20.82 -19.35
N VAL A 118 -21.79 -20.59 -18.86
CA VAL A 118 -21.30 -19.27 -18.38
C VAL A 118 -20.33 -18.70 -19.42
N LYS A 119 -20.58 -17.48 -19.85
CA LYS A 119 -19.70 -16.75 -20.76
C LYS A 119 -18.67 -15.97 -19.93
N TYR A 120 -17.40 -16.30 -20.06
CA TYR A 120 -16.28 -15.59 -19.46
C TYR A 120 -15.74 -14.55 -20.45
N LEU A 121 -15.31 -13.40 -19.94
CA LEU A 121 -14.86 -12.27 -20.77
C LEU A 121 -13.61 -11.65 -20.15
N CYS A 122 -12.60 -11.35 -20.98
CA CYS A 122 -11.46 -10.53 -20.57
C CYS A 122 -11.00 -9.58 -21.67
N TYR A 123 -10.48 -8.43 -21.24
CA TYR A 123 -9.70 -7.52 -22.05
C TYR A 123 -8.23 -7.68 -21.67
N VAL A 124 -7.35 -7.59 -22.67
CA VAL A 124 -5.89 -7.73 -22.49
C VAL A 124 -5.27 -6.34 -22.55
N ASP A 125 -4.51 -5.97 -21.53
CA ASP A 125 -3.91 -4.63 -21.44
C ASP A 125 -2.98 -4.35 -22.63
N VAL A 126 -2.08 -5.31 -22.96
CA VAL A 126 -1.22 -5.25 -24.13
C VAL A 126 -1.20 -6.60 -24.82
N TYR A 127 -1.64 -6.63 -26.07
CA TYR A 127 -1.58 -7.78 -26.98
C TYR A 127 -0.50 -7.54 -28.04
N ASN A 128 0.41 -8.48 -28.20
CA ASN A 128 1.45 -8.40 -29.24
C ASN A 128 1.51 -9.70 -30.03
N GLU A 129 1.64 -9.58 -31.36
CA GLU A 129 1.82 -10.71 -32.28
C GLU A 129 3.07 -10.45 -33.12
N ASN A 130 4.03 -11.36 -33.10
CA ASN A 130 5.28 -11.30 -33.82
C ASN A 130 5.60 -12.65 -34.49
N GLU A 131 6.81 -12.80 -35.04
CA GLU A 131 7.26 -14.03 -35.70
C GLU A 131 7.38 -15.21 -34.72
N ASP A 132 7.61 -14.96 -33.43
CA ASP A 132 7.78 -15.97 -32.38
C ASP A 132 6.44 -16.40 -31.76
N GLY A 133 5.33 -15.71 -32.08
CA GLY A 133 4.00 -16.04 -31.58
C GLY A 133 3.23 -14.86 -30.98
N ILE A 134 2.38 -15.17 -30.02
CA ILE A 134 1.49 -14.22 -29.35
C ILE A 134 1.99 -13.96 -27.93
N ASN A 135 2.12 -12.69 -27.57
CA ASN A 135 2.51 -12.25 -26.23
C ASN A 135 1.32 -11.54 -25.56
N ILE A 136 0.85 -12.09 -24.46
CA ILE A 136 -0.20 -11.55 -23.62
C ILE A 136 0.45 -10.88 -22.42
N ILE A 137 0.24 -9.58 -22.25
CA ILE A 137 0.94 -8.81 -21.23
C ILE A 137 -0.09 -8.14 -20.32
N GLU A 138 -0.17 -8.57 -19.08
CA GLU A 138 -0.93 -7.93 -18.02
C GLU A 138 -0.07 -6.82 -17.42
N VAL A 139 -0.60 -5.62 -17.32
CA VAL A 139 0.09 -4.44 -16.76
C VAL A 139 -0.37 -4.20 -15.35
N LYS A 140 0.56 -4.06 -14.43
CA LYS A 140 0.25 -3.68 -13.05
C LYS A 140 1.12 -2.52 -12.60
N ALA A 141 0.48 -1.48 -12.12
CA ALA A 141 1.13 -0.31 -11.54
C ALA A 141 1.71 -0.65 -10.15
N THR A 142 2.48 -1.72 -10.04
CA THR A 142 3.29 -2.11 -8.88
C THR A 142 4.75 -2.18 -9.27
N THR A 143 5.66 -2.38 -8.33
CA THR A 143 7.10 -2.40 -8.63
C THR A 143 7.69 -3.81 -8.64
N THR A 144 8.88 -3.93 -9.22
CA THR A 144 9.68 -5.16 -9.22
C THR A 144 10.04 -5.65 -7.82
N ASN A 145 9.96 -4.80 -6.77
CA ASN A 145 10.31 -5.16 -5.39
C ASN A 145 9.53 -6.36 -4.86
N MET A 146 8.27 -6.51 -5.27
CA MET A 146 7.46 -7.67 -4.91
C MET A 146 8.11 -9.00 -5.31
N TYR A 147 8.74 -9.05 -6.47
CA TYR A 147 9.32 -10.26 -7.06
C TYR A 147 10.82 -10.39 -6.81
N LYS A 148 11.57 -9.28 -6.82
CA LYS A 148 13.03 -9.26 -6.59
C LYS A 148 13.43 -9.84 -5.23
N LYS A 149 12.59 -9.72 -4.20
CA LYS A 149 12.81 -10.31 -2.87
C LYS A 149 12.60 -11.83 -2.81
N LEU A 150 12.05 -12.44 -3.87
CA LEU A 150 11.91 -13.89 -3.93
C LEU A 150 13.25 -14.53 -4.23
N GLY A 151 13.78 -15.21 -3.23
CA GLY A 151 15.07 -15.85 -3.26
C GLY A 151 15.46 -16.36 -1.88
N TYR A 152 16.70 -16.79 -1.75
CA TYR A 152 17.24 -17.29 -0.51
C TYR A 152 18.71 -16.87 -0.32
N THR A 153 19.15 -16.85 0.91
CA THR A 153 20.56 -16.59 1.21
C THR A 153 21.35 -17.90 1.14
N SER A 154 22.43 -17.90 0.37
CA SER A 154 23.37 -19.00 0.23
C SER A 154 24.20 -19.20 1.52
N LYS A 155 25.03 -20.25 1.58
CA LYS A 155 25.96 -20.48 2.68
C LYS A 155 27.00 -19.36 2.78
N ASP A 156 27.38 -18.77 1.66
CA ASP A 156 28.34 -17.66 1.56
C ASP A 156 27.71 -16.29 1.82
N LYS A 157 26.45 -16.27 2.30
CA LYS A 157 25.66 -15.07 2.60
C LYS A 157 25.27 -14.21 1.38
N GLU A 158 25.34 -14.76 0.18
CA GLU A 158 24.86 -14.11 -1.03
C GLU A 158 23.37 -14.37 -1.24
N PHE A 159 22.64 -13.35 -1.70
CA PHE A 159 21.24 -13.50 -2.06
C PHE A 159 21.12 -14.11 -3.45
N ILE A 160 20.44 -15.25 -3.56
CA ILE A 160 20.14 -15.94 -4.81
C ILE A 160 18.67 -15.73 -5.15
N SER A 161 18.40 -14.91 -6.17
CA SER A 161 17.04 -14.72 -6.71
C SER A 161 16.56 -15.98 -7.42
N ILE A 162 15.22 -16.21 -7.40
CA ILE A 162 14.61 -17.25 -8.24
C ILE A 162 14.55 -16.86 -9.72
N PHE A 163 14.75 -15.59 -10.03
CA PHE A 163 14.73 -15.07 -11.39
C PHE A 163 16.14 -14.83 -11.93
N GLU A 164 16.28 -15.00 -13.25
CA GLU A 164 17.36 -14.48 -14.06
C GLU A 164 16.89 -13.23 -14.79
N LYS A 165 17.69 -12.16 -14.75
CA LYS A 165 17.40 -10.90 -15.46
C LYS A 165 18.20 -10.79 -16.73
N ASN A 166 17.55 -10.47 -17.85
CA ASN A 166 18.19 -10.16 -19.13
C ASN A 166 17.54 -8.90 -19.75
N GLY A 167 18.24 -7.76 -19.68
CA GLY A 167 17.65 -6.47 -20.03
C GLY A 167 16.41 -6.18 -19.16
N PRO A 168 15.26 -5.82 -19.75
CA PRO A 168 14.02 -5.60 -19.01
C PRO A 168 13.25 -6.89 -18.66
N PHE A 169 13.77 -8.07 -19.05
CA PHE A 169 13.08 -9.35 -18.86
C PHE A 169 13.57 -10.09 -17.63
N TYR A 170 12.61 -10.69 -16.91
CA TYR A 170 12.84 -11.64 -15.83
C TYR A 170 12.22 -12.98 -16.17
N LYS A 171 12.99 -14.06 -16.00
CA LYS A 171 12.54 -15.43 -16.21
C LYS A 171 12.95 -16.31 -15.04
N LEU A 172 12.15 -17.31 -14.70
CA LEU A 172 12.51 -18.24 -13.65
C LEU A 172 13.77 -19.03 -14.03
N LYS A 173 14.71 -19.19 -13.10
CA LYS A 173 15.92 -19.95 -13.32
C LYS A 173 15.64 -21.41 -13.70
N GLY A 174 14.58 -21.99 -13.11
CA GLY A 174 14.15 -23.34 -13.44
C GLY A 174 13.58 -23.51 -14.88
N ASP A 175 13.21 -22.40 -15.55
CA ASP A 175 12.78 -22.42 -16.95
C ASP A 175 13.96 -22.28 -17.93
N LEU A 176 15.12 -21.83 -17.44
CA LEU A 176 16.31 -21.59 -18.24
C LEU A 176 17.40 -22.65 -18.08
N TYR A 177 17.51 -23.24 -16.89
CA TYR A 177 18.62 -24.08 -16.49
C TYR A 177 18.16 -25.40 -15.89
N ASP A 178 18.95 -26.47 -16.08
CA ASP A 178 18.86 -27.65 -15.23
C ASP A 178 19.49 -27.31 -13.88
N LEU A 179 18.65 -27.05 -12.88
CA LEU A 179 19.07 -26.61 -11.55
C LEU A 179 19.97 -27.61 -10.83
N ASN A 180 19.93 -28.92 -11.20
CA ASN A 180 20.79 -29.96 -10.65
C ASN A 180 22.24 -29.82 -11.09
N GLN A 181 22.50 -29.09 -12.18
CA GLN A 181 23.84 -28.86 -12.71
C GLN A 181 24.50 -27.59 -12.19
N ILE A 182 23.75 -26.75 -11.45
CA ILE A 182 24.30 -25.53 -10.86
C ILE A 182 24.98 -25.88 -9.52
N GLN A 183 26.27 -25.63 -9.45
CA GLN A 183 27.05 -25.89 -8.25
C GLN A 183 26.51 -25.07 -7.04
N ASP A 184 26.38 -25.73 -5.89
CA ASP A 184 25.92 -25.15 -4.61
C ASP A 184 24.51 -24.51 -4.65
N PHE A 185 23.66 -24.88 -5.64
CA PHE A 185 22.29 -24.41 -5.74
C PHE A 185 21.35 -25.23 -4.84
N ASP A 186 20.60 -24.56 -3.96
CA ASP A 186 19.65 -25.19 -3.03
C ASP A 186 18.27 -25.25 -3.68
N ILE A 187 17.97 -26.39 -4.31
CA ILE A 187 16.71 -26.62 -5.04
C ILE A 187 15.50 -26.54 -4.10
N ASP A 188 15.60 -27.07 -2.88
CA ASP A 188 14.49 -27.06 -1.93
C ASP A 188 14.12 -25.63 -1.49
N LYS A 189 15.12 -24.79 -1.24
CA LYS A 189 14.88 -23.39 -0.95
C LYS A 189 14.33 -22.64 -2.15
N TYR A 190 14.84 -22.90 -3.34
CA TYR A 190 14.33 -22.33 -4.58
C TYR A 190 12.84 -22.67 -4.75
N GLN A 191 12.46 -23.95 -4.66
CA GLN A 191 11.09 -24.41 -4.82
C GLN A 191 10.13 -23.75 -3.82
N LYS A 192 10.52 -23.66 -2.55
CA LYS A 192 9.75 -22.92 -1.52
C LYS A 192 9.50 -21.45 -1.86
N GLN A 193 10.40 -20.81 -2.59
CA GLN A 193 10.18 -19.45 -3.05
C GLN A 193 9.25 -19.40 -4.28
N VAL A 194 9.41 -20.34 -5.21
CA VAL A 194 8.51 -20.48 -6.38
C VAL A 194 7.07 -20.78 -5.92
N GLU A 195 6.88 -21.60 -4.87
CA GLU A 195 5.55 -21.88 -4.31
C GLU A 195 4.79 -20.61 -3.88
N LYS A 196 5.49 -19.54 -3.47
CA LYS A 196 4.84 -18.27 -3.13
C LYS A 196 4.14 -17.59 -4.32
N LEU A 197 4.55 -17.90 -5.55
CA LEU A 197 3.91 -17.42 -6.78
C LEU A 197 2.51 -18.00 -6.97
N PHE A 198 2.15 -19.07 -6.27
CA PHE A 198 0.81 -19.67 -6.30
C PHE A 198 -0.12 -19.12 -5.20
N ASP A 199 0.40 -18.31 -4.27
CA ASP A 199 -0.45 -17.68 -3.23
C ASP A 199 -1.22 -16.48 -3.82
N ARG A 200 -2.47 -16.71 -4.19
CA ARG A 200 -3.36 -15.71 -4.75
C ARG A 200 -3.76 -14.56 -3.81
N TYR A 201 -3.38 -14.63 -2.54
CA TYR A 201 -3.58 -13.56 -1.56
C TYR A 201 -2.29 -12.82 -1.20
N GLY A 202 -1.18 -13.23 -1.78
CA GLY A 202 0.14 -12.68 -1.60
C GLY A 202 0.82 -12.36 -2.92
N THR A 203 2.03 -12.85 -3.09
CA THR A 203 2.88 -12.55 -4.27
C THR A 203 2.28 -13.05 -5.58
N GLY A 204 1.47 -14.10 -5.55
CA GLY A 204 0.84 -14.68 -6.75
C GLY A 204 -0.47 -14.02 -7.18
N LYS A 205 -0.92 -12.93 -6.54
CA LYS A 205 -2.23 -12.32 -6.84
C LYS A 205 -2.38 -11.92 -8.31
N TYR A 206 -1.36 -11.31 -8.90
CA TYR A 206 -1.38 -10.89 -10.31
C TYR A 206 -1.16 -12.04 -11.29
N LEU A 207 -0.48 -13.09 -10.84
CA LEU A 207 -0.31 -14.30 -11.63
C LEU A 207 -1.63 -15.06 -11.74
N TYR A 208 -2.46 -15.00 -10.70
CA TYR A 208 -3.80 -15.56 -10.74
C TYR A 208 -4.68 -14.82 -11.76
N ASP A 209 -4.60 -13.47 -11.83
CA ASP A 209 -5.29 -12.65 -12.83
C ASP A 209 -4.87 -13.05 -14.26
N LEU A 210 -3.56 -13.15 -14.49
CA LEU A 210 -2.98 -13.58 -15.77
C LEU A 210 -3.37 -15.02 -16.13
N ALA A 211 -3.45 -15.91 -15.13
CA ALA A 211 -3.89 -17.30 -15.34
C ALA A 211 -5.37 -17.41 -15.71
N VAL A 212 -6.23 -16.51 -15.19
CA VAL A 212 -7.65 -16.41 -15.59
C VAL A 212 -7.75 -15.90 -17.03
N GLN A 213 -6.96 -14.90 -17.43
CA GLN A 213 -6.90 -14.47 -18.84
C GLN A 213 -6.50 -15.62 -19.76
N ARG A 214 -5.47 -16.38 -19.38
CA ARG A 214 -5.04 -17.57 -20.10
C ARG A 214 -6.17 -18.57 -20.27
N PHE A 215 -6.94 -18.87 -19.23
CA PHE A 215 -8.08 -19.77 -19.28
C PHE A 215 -9.12 -19.32 -20.32
N ILE A 216 -9.45 -18.03 -20.34
CA ILE A 216 -10.45 -17.46 -21.25
C ILE A 216 -9.93 -17.50 -22.70
N LEU A 217 -8.72 -16.97 -22.94
CA LEU A 217 -8.11 -16.91 -24.26
C LEU A 217 -7.90 -18.30 -24.86
N GLU A 218 -7.30 -19.23 -24.12
CA GLU A 218 -7.11 -20.59 -24.63
C GLU A 218 -8.43 -21.32 -24.85
N GLY A 219 -9.45 -21.04 -24.01
CA GLY A 219 -10.81 -21.55 -24.19
C GLY A 219 -11.45 -21.07 -25.49
N GLU A 220 -11.32 -19.79 -25.81
CA GLU A 220 -11.80 -19.21 -27.07
C GLU A 220 -11.08 -19.84 -28.28
N TYR A 221 -9.74 -19.91 -28.26
CA TYR A 221 -8.98 -20.50 -29.37
C TYR A 221 -9.31 -21.98 -29.60
N LYS A 222 -9.51 -22.74 -28.51
CA LYS A 222 -9.95 -24.16 -28.61
C LYS A 222 -11.35 -24.29 -29.19
N SER A 223 -12.27 -23.42 -28.80
CA SER A 223 -13.67 -23.46 -29.27
C SER A 223 -13.86 -22.91 -30.70
N SER A 224 -13.01 -21.97 -31.10
CA SER A 224 -13.03 -21.38 -32.48
C SER A 224 -12.25 -22.17 -33.53
N GLY A 225 -11.58 -23.26 -33.16
CA GLY A 225 -10.76 -24.08 -34.05
C GLY A 225 -9.36 -23.51 -34.34
N ASN A 226 -8.91 -22.51 -33.56
CA ASN A 226 -7.60 -21.87 -33.68
C ASN A 226 -6.54 -22.47 -32.76
N GLN A 227 -6.62 -23.78 -32.46
CA GLN A 227 -5.76 -24.43 -31.46
C GLN A 227 -4.26 -24.37 -31.83
N ASP A 228 -3.92 -24.29 -33.09
CA ASP A 228 -2.53 -24.21 -33.55
C ASP A 228 -1.82 -22.94 -33.02
N LYS A 229 -2.57 -21.85 -32.80
CA LYS A 229 -2.02 -20.62 -32.23
C LYS A 229 -1.56 -20.79 -30.78
N LEU A 230 -2.05 -21.81 -30.06
CA LEU A 230 -1.73 -22.02 -28.63
C LEU A 230 -0.31 -22.54 -28.40
N ASN A 231 0.38 -23.02 -29.43
CA ASN A 231 1.72 -23.56 -29.25
C ASN A 231 2.75 -22.47 -28.89
N ASP A 232 2.50 -21.23 -29.34
CA ASP A 232 3.43 -20.12 -29.28
C ASP A 232 2.79 -18.90 -28.60
N VAL A 233 2.04 -19.13 -27.49
CA VAL A 233 1.47 -18.05 -26.64
C VAL A 233 2.27 -17.90 -25.38
N HIS A 234 2.77 -16.70 -25.14
CA HIS A 234 3.54 -16.31 -23.97
C HIS A 234 2.74 -15.36 -23.07
N TYR A 235 2.93 -15.47 -21.76
CA TYR A 235 2.19 -14.71 -20.76
C TYR A 235 3.16 -13.95 -19.86
N TYR A 236 3.09 -12.63 -19.94
CA TYR A 236 3.97 -11.71 -19.21
C TYR A 236 3.18 -10.86 -18.21
N LEU A 237 3.83 -10.56 -17.10
CA LEU A 237 3.41 -9.51 -16.18
C LEU A 237 4.39 -8.34 -16.32
N ALA A 238 3.89 -7.18 -16.73
CA ALA A 238 4.65 -5.95 -16.79
C ALA A 238 4.44 -5.11 -15.52
N VAL A 239 5.55 -4.69 -14.91
CA VAL A 239 5.55 -3.88 -13.68
C VAL A 239 6.63 -2.79 -13.74
N LEU A 240 6.45 -1.75 -12.94
CA LEU A 240 7.43 -0.67 -12.82
C LEU A 240 8.76 -1.18 -12.24
N ASN A 241 9.86 -0.71 -12.77
CA ASN A 241 11.19 -1.05 -12.26
C ASN A 241 11.55 -0.15 -11.06
N ALA A 242 11.62 -0.73 -9.86
CA ALA A 242 11.96 0.00 -8.64
C ALA A 242 13.37 0.60 -8.63
N ASP A 243 14.27 0.12 -9.51
CA ASP A 243 15.65 0.62 -9.60
C ASP A 243 15.80 1.72 -10.65
N TYR A 244 14.77 2.00 -11.45
CA TYR A 244 14.80 3.03 -12.48
C TYR A 244 14.90 4.42 -11.86
N ILE A 245 15.81 5.24 -12.38
CA ILE A 245 15.97 6.65 -11.98
C ILE A 245 15.69 7.54 -13.19
N PHE A 246 14.71 8.43 -13.07
CA PHE A 246 14.33 9.35 -14.13
C PHE A 246 15.39 10.44 -14.33
N ASP A 247 15.84 10.63 -15.55
CA ASP A 247 16.87 11.61 -15.92
C ASP A 247 16.33 13.06 -16.01
N GLY A 248 15.01 13.23 -15.97
CA GLY A 248 14.34 14.54 -16.09
C GLY A 248 14.14 15.01 -17.52
N LYS A 249 14.17 14.12 -18.50
CA LYS A 249 13.96 14.48 -19.91
C LYS A 249 12.48 14.68 -20.22
N TYR A 250 12.18 15.79 -20.92
CA TYR A 250 10.84 16.11 -21.40
C TYR A 250 10.86 16.47 -22.88
N GLU A 251 9.84 16.04 -23.61
CA GLU A 251 9.57 16.44 -24.99
C GLU A 251 8.12 16.91 -25.09
N ASP A 252 7.91 18.11 -25.64
CA ASP A 252 6.58 18.72 -25.74
C ASP A 252 5.78 18.75 -24.41
N GLY A 253 6.49 18.94 -23.28
CA GLY A 253 5.91 19.00 -21.94
C GLY A 253 5.54 17.63 -21.34
N LYS A 254 5.86 16.53 -22.00
CA LYS A 254 5.66 15.16 -21.51
C LYS A 254 6.98 14.53 -21.11
N ALA A 255 7.00 13.80 -20.01
CA ALA A 255 8.16 13.03 -19.59
C ALA A 255 8.47 11.93 -20.61
N VAL A 256 9.75 11.75 -20.92
CA VAL A 256 10.26 10.72 -21.82
C VAL A 256 11.11 9.75 -21.01
N TYR A 257 10.63 8.54 -20.87
CA TYR A 257 11.28 7.49 -20.07
C TYR A 257 12.25 6.71 -20.96
N SER A 258 13.48 7.19 -21.05
CA SER A 258 14.59 6.47 -21.70
C SER A 258 15.26 5.54 -20.69
N MET A 259 16.03 4.56 -21.17
CA MET A 259 16.91 3.77 -20.32
C MET A 259 17.79 4.69 -19.46
N ASP A 260 17.87 4.42 -18.15
CA ASP A 260 18.68 5.22 -17.24
C ASP A 260 20.18 4.95 -17.38
N GLU A 261 21.01 5.67 -16.61
CA GLU A 261 22.48 5.55 -16.66
C GLU A 261 22.99 4.16 -16.27
N ASP A 262 22.22 3.40 -15.47
CA ASP A 262 22.53 2.05 -15.04
C ASP A 262 21.98 0.98 -16.00
N GLY A 263 21.34 1.37 -17.11
CA GLY A 263 20.77 0.49 -18.11
C GLY A 263 19.42 -0.08 -17.71
N ASN A 264 18.68 0.57 -16.83
CA ASN A 264 17.34 0.15 -16.43
C ASN A 264 16.28 0.79 -17.32
N GLU A 265 15.31 0.00 -17.77
CA GLU A 265 14.05 0.49 -18.32
C GLU A 265 13.04 0.75 -17.19
N ILE A 266 12.10 1.68 -17.43
CA ILE A 266 11.04 2.02 -16.47
C ILE A 266 10.07 0.86 -16.22
N ILE A 267 9.86 -0.02 -17.19
CA ILE A 267 9.02 -1.22 -17.10
C ILE A 267 9.89 -2.47 -17.22
N ASN A 268 9.58 -3.48 -16.42
CA ASN A 268 10.15 -4.81 -16.55
C ASN A 268 9.06 -5.86 -16.80
N PHE A 269 9.40 -6.89 -17.56
CA PHE A 269 8.53 -7.97 -17.99
C PHE A 269 8.93 -9.27 -17.30
N PHE A 270 8.02 -9.86 -16.54
CA PHE A 270 8.21 -11.18 -15.95
C PHE A 270 7.52 -12.23 -16.81
N ASP A 271 8.27 -13.18 -17.34
CA ASP A 271 7.73 -14.33 -18.08
C ASP A 271 7.13 -15.34 -17.09
N PHE A 272 5.81 -15.42 -17.06
CA PHE A 272 5.06 -16.35 -16.26
C PHE A 272 4.30 -17.39 -17.09
N THR A 273 4.75 -17.64 -18.32
CA THR A 273 4.13 -18.61 -19.22
C THR A 273 3.99 -19.99 -18.56
N ASN A 274 5.04 -20.51 -17.93
CA ASN A 274 5.01 -21.81 -17.29
C ASN A 274 4.19 -21.81 -15.99
N ILE A 275 4.31 -20.77 -15.16
CA ILE A 275 3.54 -20.66 -13.91
C ILE A 275 2.05 -20.59 -14.18
N THR A 276 1.60 -19.75 -15.12
CA THR A 276 0.18 -19.65 -15.48
C THR A 276 -0.37 -20.95 -16.07
N LYS A 277 0.47 -21.72 -16.77
CA LYS A 277 0.11 -23.07 -17.24
C LYS A 277 -0.12 -24.04 -16.08
N LEU A 278 0.77 -24.04 -15.09
CA LEU A 278 0.64 -24.86 -13.88
C LEU A 278 -0.57 -24.49 -13.03
N MET A 279 -1.06 -23.25 -13.13
CA MET A 279 -2.26 -22.80 -12.43
C MET A 279 -3.57 -23.26 -13.09
N GLN A 280 -3.58 -23.68 -14.37
CA GLN A 280 -4.81 -23.95 -15.10
C GLN A 280 -5.73 -24.99 -14.43
N PRO A 281 -5.24 -26.11 -13.85
CA PRO A 281 -6.12 -27.04 -13.15
C PRO A 281 -6.90 -26.37 -12.00
N LYS A 282 -6.28 -25.42 -11.29
CA LYS A 282 -6.94 -24.67 -10.21
C LYS A 282 -7.94 -23.66 -10.76
N ILE A 283 -7.62 -22.98 -11.85
CA ILE A 283 -8.54 -22.05 -12.51
C ILE A 283 -9.79 -22.78 -13.01
N GLU A 284 -9.64 -23.96 -13.61
CA GLU A 284 -10.77 -24.78 -14.04
C GLU A 284 -11.64 -25.28 -12.88
N GLU A 285 -11.03 -25.67 -11.74
CA GLU A 285 -11.74 -26.00 -10.52
C GLU A 285 -12.58 -24.81 -10.01
N ASP A 286 -11.96 -23.61 -9.98
CA ASP A 286 -12.62 -22.39 -9.55
C ASP A 286 -13.75 -21.98 -10.53
N ALA A 287 -13.57 -22.14 -11.85
CA ALA A 287 -14.62 -21.95 -12.85
C ALA A 287 -15.84 -22.84 -12.57
N LYS A 288 -15.63 -24.15 -12.37
CA LYS A 288 -16.71 -25.10 -12.04
C LYS A 288 -17.41 -24.76 -10.71
N LYS A 289 -16.68 -24.18 -9.75
CA LYS A 289 -17.25 -23.70 -8.50
C LYS A 289 -18.12 -22.46 -8.71
N ILE A 290 -17.64 -21.51 -9.49
CA ILE A 290 -18.37 -20.29 -9.85
C ILE A 290 -19.65 -20.63 -10.60
N GLU A 291 -19.59 -21.52 -11.59
CA GLU A 291 -20.74 -21.98 -12.36
C GLU A 291 -21.83 -22.56 -11.45
N ARG A 292 -21.47 -23.42 -10.50
CA ARG A 292 -22.42 -23.96 -9.51
C ARG A 292 -23.06 -22.87 -8.66
N ILE A 293 -22.27 -21.85 -8.23
CA ILE A 293 -22.78 -20.71 -7.45
C ILE A 293 -23.77 -19.90 -8.30
N LEU A 294 -23.47 -19.65 -9.57
CA LEU A 294 -24.30 -18.84 -10.46
C LEU A 294 -25.59 -19.55 -10.87
N PHE A 295 -25.60 -20.89 -11.01
CA PHE A 295 -26.80 -21.67 -11.32
C PHE A 295 -27.76 -21.85 -10.12
N ASP A 296 -27.25 -21.82 -8.87
CA ASP A 296 -28.04 -21.86 -7.63
C ASP A 296 -27.67 -20.67 -6.73
N LEU A 297 -27.95 -19.46 -7.25
CA LEU A 297 -27.53 -18.22 -6.60
C LEU A 297 -28.36 -17.94 -5.35
N LYS A 298 -27.74 -18.10 -4.18
CA LYS A 298 -28.32 -17.84 -2.86
C LYS A 298 -27.28 -17.29 -1.90
N ASP A 299 -27.74 -16.66 -0.80
CA ASP A 299 -26.84 -16.16 0.26
C ASP A 299 -26.19 -17.34 1.01
N GLN A 300 -24.98 -17.67 0.61
CA GLN A 300 -24.15 -18.71 1.23
C GLN A 300 -23.25 -18.06 2.28
N LYS A 301 -23.75 -17.91 3.51
CA LYS A 301 -22.91 -17.43 4.62
C LYS A 301 -21.66 -18.33 4.74
N CYS A 302 -20.52 -17.69 4.89
CA CYS A 302 -19.24 -18.37 5.05
C CYS A 302 -18.41 -17.60 6.08
N ASP A 303 -17.41 -18.31 6.63
CA ASP A 303 -16.44 -17.71 7.55
C ASP A 303 -15.67 -16.57 6.88
N LEU A 304 -15.32 -15.58 7.68
CA LEU A 304 -14.44 -14.49 7.25
C LEU A 304 -13.03 -15.06 7.02
N GLY A 305 -12.44 -14.72 5.91
CA GLY A 305 -11.12 -15.21 5.51
C GLY A 305 -10.14 -14.10 5.14
N LYS A 306 -8.99 -14.50 4.62
CA LYS A 306 -7.95 -13.55 4.18
C LYS A 306 -8.47 -12.49 3.20
N TRP A 307 -9.42 -12.86 2.34
CA TRP A 307 -10.03 -11.93 1.38
C TRP A 307 -10.87 -10.81 2.04
N CYS A 308 -11.40 -11.09 3.22
CA CYS A 308 -12.20 -10.12 3.97
C CYS A 308 -11.34 -9.13 4.77
N GLN A 309 -10.09 -8.91 4.41
CA GLN A 309 -9.12 -8.15 5.19
C GLN A 309 -9.67 -6.77 5.61
N TYR A 310 -9.98 -6.63 6.88
CA TYR A 310 -10.66 -5.47 7.46
C TYR A 310 -9.79 -4.20 7.55
N LYS A 311 -8.48 -4.31 7.42
CA LYS A 311 -7.53 -3.18 7.52
C LYS A 311 -6.67 -2.95 6.28
N LYS A 312 -6.92 -3.68 5.17
CA LYS A 312 -6.08 -3.54 3.98
C LYS A 312 -6.84 -2.89 2.83
N PRO A 313 -6.22 -1.93 2.12
CA PRO A 313 -6.75 -1.46 0.84
C PRO A 313 -7.03 -2.64 -0.08
N GLY A 314 -8.10 -2.59 -0.87
CA GLY A 314 -8.51 -3.69 -1.72
C GLY A 314 -9.12 -4.89 -0.98
N GLY A 315 -9.51 -4.74 0.28
CA GLY A 315 -10.38 -5.69 0.99
C GLY A 315 -11.76 -5.82 0.33
N CYS A 316 -12.57 -6.77 0.81
CA CYS A 316 -13.90 -6.99 0.25
C CYS A 316 -14.80 -5.78 0.48
N LYS A 317 -15.36 -5.19 -0.58
CA LYS A 317 -16.30 -4.05 -0.52
C LYS A 317 -17.55 -4.28 0.33
N TYR A 318 -17.91 -5.55 0.57
CA TYR A 318 -19.05 -5.92 1.41
C TYR A 318 -18.68 -6.15 2.88
N PHE A 319 -17.38 -6.12 3.22
CA PHE A 319 -16.93 -6.48 4.56
C PHE A 319 -17.49 -5.53 5.62
N ASN A 320 -17.22 -4.24 5.52
CA ASN A 320 -17.59 -3.26 6.54
C ASN A 320 -19.10 -3.15 6.74
N GLN A 321 -19.88 -3.20 5.66
CA GLN A 321 -21.33 -2.96 5.69
C GLN A 321 -22.16 -4.21 6.00
N ILE A 322 -21.65 -5.40 5.66
CA ILE A 322 -22.44 -6.64 5.71
C ILE A 322 -21.76 -7.71 6.56
N CYS A 323 -20.60 -8.19 6.15
CA CYS A 323 -19.99 -9.37 6.76
C CYS A 323 -19.28 -9.08 8.09
N GLY A 324 -18.67 -7.92 8.21
CA GLY A 324 -17.98 -7.44 9.40
C GLY A 324 -18.80 -6.48 10.27
N SER A 325 -20.08 -6.28 9.96
CA SER A 325 -20.95 -5.30 10.67
C SER A 325 -21.14 -5.57 12.16
N LEU A 326 -20.90 -6.79 12.61
CA LEU A 326 -20.95 -7.16 14.02
C LEU A 326 -19.64 -6.87 14.77
N ILE A 327 -18.56 -6.54 14.07
CA ILE A 327 -17.26 -6.24 14.69
C ILE A 327 -17.36 -4.84 15.33
N PRO A 328 -17.07 -4.71 16.63
CA PRO A 328 -17.10 -3.40 17.26
C PRO A 328 -16.09 -2.42 16.65
N HIS A 329 -16.51 -1.16 16.46
CA HIS A 329 -15.63 -0.09 15.97
C HIS A 329 -14.51 0.28 16.96
N LYS A 330 -14.71 0.02 18.26
CA LYS A 330 -13.73 0.25 19.32
C LYS A 330 -13.52 -1.03 20.12
N ASN A 331 -12.31 -1.27 20.52
CA ASN A 331 -11.92 -2.37 21.40
C ASN A 331 -12.46 -3.74 20.96
N SER A 332 -12.41 -4.01 19.65
CA SER A 332 -12.66 -5.37 19.14
C SER A 332 -11.51 -6.31 19.53
N SER A 333 -11.72 -7.61 19.42
CA SER A 333 -10.67 -8.62 19.66
C SER A 333 -9.47 -8.48 18.69
N LEU A 334 -9.66 -7.77 17.58
CA LEU A 334 -8.65 -7.46 16.58
C LEU A 334 -7.74 -6.29 17.00
N ASN A 335 -8.11 -5.53 18.02
CA ASN A 335 -7.40 -4.33 18.46
C ASN A 335 -6.33 -4.60 19.53
N TYR A 336 -5.97 -5.86 19.81
CA TYR A 336 -4.81 -6.14 20.65
C TYR A 336 -3.52 -5.66 19.96
N ILE A 337 -2.72 -4.87 20.68
CA ILE A 337 -1.52 -4.20 20.16
C ILE A 337 -0.49 -5.24 19.71
N SER A 338 0.04 -5.07 18.50
CA SER A 338 1.08 -5.94 17.93
C SER A 338 0.74 -7.45 17.97
N ASN A 339 -0.54 -7.81 17.80
CA ASN A 339 -1.02 -9.19 17.89
C ASN A 339 -1.14 -9.92 16.54
N GLY A 340 -0.30 -9.58 15.57
CA GLY A 340 -0.30 -10.27 14.27
C GLY A 340 -0.08 -11.80 14.34
N GLN A 341 0.53 -12.27 15.43
CA GLN A 341 0.72 -13.70 15.69
C GLN A 341 -0.50 -14.38 16.35
N GLY A 342 -1.50 -13.62 16.83
CA GLY A 342 -2.67 -14.16 17.52
C GLY A 342 -2.38 -14.75 18.89
N PHE A 343 -3.33 -15.53 19.40
CA PHE A 343 -3.27 -16.15 20.72
C PHE A 343 -3.00 -17.66 20.64
N MET A 344 -2.27 -18.19 21.59
CA MET A 344 -2.15 -19.63 21.79
C MET A 344 -3.34 -20.16 22.59
N THR A 345 -4.01 -21.16 22.06
CA THR A 345 -5.14 -21.84 22.69
C THR A 345 -4.80 -23.32 22.90
N PRO A 346 -5.57 -24.08 23.69
CA PRO A 346 -5.38 -25.52 23.83
C PRO A 346 -5.46 -26.27 22.49
N ASN A 347 -6.19 -25.73 21.50
CA ASN A 347 -6.40 -26.32 20.18
C ASN A 347 -5.43 -25.79 19.11
N GLY A 348 -4.42 -25.02 19.50
CA GLY A 348 -3.48 -24.38 18.58
C GLY A 348 -3.62 -22.87 18.55
N ARG A 349 -3.06 -22.25 17.52
CA ARG A 349 -3.03 -20.80 17.42
C ARG A 349 -4.27 -20.26 16.69
N ILE A 350 -4.91 -19.24 17.29
CA ILE A 350 -6.01 -18.48 16.69
C ILE A 350 -5.58 -17.03 16.43
N LYS A 351 -5.93 -16.46 15.28
CA LYS A 351 -5.53 -15.10 14.91
C LYS A 351 -6.50 -14.41 13.96
N GLY A 352 -6.47 -13.08 13.96
CA GLY A 352 -7.22 -12.26 13.01
C GLY A 352 -8.71 -12.61 12.98
N LEU A 353 -9.25 -12.77 11.79
CA LEU A 353 -10.68 -13.01 11.57
C LEU A 353 -11.18 -14.35 12.12
N ASP A 354 -10.30 -15.31 12.43
CA ASP A 354 -10.69 -16.57 13.09
C ASP A 354 -11.27 -16.32 14.48
N LEU A 355 -10.81 -15.27 15.19
CA LEU A 355 -11.41 -14.82 16.44
C LEU A 355 -12.89 -14.45 16.25
N ILE A 356 -13.16 -13.65 15.22
CA ILE A 356 -14.51 -13.18 14.89
C ILE A 356 -15.41 -14.36 14.51
N ASN A 357 -14.91 -15.29 13.68
CA ASN A 357 -15.65 -16.49 13.28
C ASN A 357 -16.04 -17.38 14.47
N GLN A 358 -15.24 -17.38 15.53
CA GLN A 358 -15.51 -18.12 16.77
C GLN A 358 -16.31 -17.31 17.79
N GLY A 359 -16.75 -16.08 17.45
CA GLY A 359 -17.61 -15.25 18.28
C GLY A 359 -16.89 -14.35 19.28
N TYR A 360 -15.55 -14.31 19.25
CA TYR A 360 -14.78 -13.35 20.07
C TYR A 360 -14.77 -11.99 19.39
N LEU A 361 -15.81 -11.20 19.58
CA LEU A 361 -15.99 -9.92 18.89
C LEU A 361 -15.27 -8.77 19.60
N ASN A 362 -15.46 -8.66 20.92
CA ASN A 362 -14.86 -7.63 21.73
C ASN A 362 -13.49 -8.08 22.27
N LEU A 363 -12.67 -7.11 22.63
CA LEU A 363 -11.38 -7.36 23.27
C LEU A 363 -11.53 -8.22 24.55
N LEU A 364 -12.58 -7.98 25.34
CA LEU A 364 -12.84 -8.71 26.57
C LEU A 364 -13.42 -10.11 26.35
N ASP A 365 -13.90 -10.45 25.17
CA ASP A 365 -14.39 -11.79 24.84
C ASP A 365 -13.25 -12.82 24.76
N VAL A 366 -12.01 -12.35 24.50
CA VAL A 366 -10.83 -13.23 24.45
C VAL A 366 -10.54 -13.78 25.84
N PRO A 367 -10.46 -15.12 26.04
CA PRO A 367 -10.19 -15.72 27.34
C PRO A 367 -8.88 -15.21 27.96
N GLU A 368 -8.91 -14.92 29.24
CA GLU A 368 -7.78 -14.34 29.98
C GLU A 368 -6.56 -15.26 29.97
N GLU A 369 -6.77 -16.56 30.04
CA GLU A 369 -5.73 -17.59 29.99
C GLU A 369 -4.96 -17.66 28.66
N TRP A 370 -5.47 -17.03 27.58
CA TRP A 370 -4.76 -16.91 26.31
C TRP A 370 -3.82 -15.70 26.27
N ILE A 371 -3.99 -14.80 27.24
CA ILE A 371 -3.27 -13.52 27.25
C ILE A 371 -1.99 -13.69 28.07
N THR A 372 -0.86 -13.82 27.38
CA THR A 372 0.45 -14.05 28.00
C THR A 372 1.35 -12.81 27.98
N ARG A 373 1.07 -11.83 27.12
CA ARG A 373 1.88 -10.62 26.99
C ARG A 373 1.46 -9.55 28.00
N LYS A 374 2.43 -8.96 28.69
CA LYS A 374 2.20 -7.88 29.66
C LYS A 374 1.44 -6.69 29.04
N THR A 375 1.78 -6.30 27.81
CA THR A 375 1.05 -5.26 27.05
C THR A 375 -0.43 -5.57 26.88
N HIS A 376 -0.77 -6.82 26.55
CA HIS A 376 -2.17 -7.22 26.37
C HIS A 376 -2.94 -7.30 27.68
N MET A 377 -2.28 -7.73 28.78
CA MET A 377 -2.88 -7.72 30.12
C MET A 377 -3.25 -6.29 30.55
N ILE A 378 -2.30 -5.36 30.40
CA ILE A 378 -2.53 -3.95 30.71
C ILE A 378 -3.64 -3.36 29.83
N GLN A 379 -3.60 -3.64 28.52
CA GLN A 379 -4.63 -3.16 27.60
C GLN A 379 -6.01 -3.67 27.98
N ARG A 380 -6.13 -4.95 28.30
CA ARG A 380 -7.39 -5.55 28.79
C ARG A 380 -7.88 -4.89 30.06
N ASP A 381 -7.01 -4.69 31.06
CA ASP A 381 -7.35 -4.02 32.31
C ASP A 381 -7.85 -2.59 32.07
N CYS A 382 -7.21 -1.85 31.19
CA CYS A 382 -7.64 -0.50 30.84
C CYS A 382 -9.05 -0.50 30.27
N VAL A 383 -9.36 -1.42 29.34
CA VAL A 383 -10.69 -1.53 28.74
C VAL A 383 -11.72 -2.03 29.75
N GLN A 384 -11.38 -3.05 30.56
CA GLN A 384 -12.29 -3.64 31.55
C GLN A 384 -12.70 -2.65 32.62
N PHE A 385 -11.77 -1.86 33.14
CA PHE A 385 -12.00 -0.91 34.23
C PHE A 385 -12.21 0.52 33.75
N ASN A 386 -12.23 0.75 32.46
CA ASN A 386 -12.32 2.07 31.82
C ASN A 386 -11.34 3.08 32.44
N LYS A 387 -10.08 2.70 32.53
CA LYS A 387 -9.01 3.51 33.14
C LYS A 387 -7.82 3.63 32.24
N GLU A 388 -7.08 4.72 32.37
CA GLU A 388 -5.79 4.88 31.70
C GLU A 388 -4.67 4.14 32.43
N TYR A 389 -3.63 3.82 31.68
CA TYR A 389 -2.35 3.32 32.18
C TYR A 389 -1.24 4.31 31.86
N ILE A 390 -0.39 4.59 32.86
CA ILE A 390 0.76 5.49 32.71
C ILE A 390 1.96 4.88 33.42
N ASN A 391 3.08 4.71 32.71
CA ASN A 391 4.37 4.46 33.32
C ASN A 391 5.14 5.80 33.45
N LYS A 392 4.88 6.53 34.54
CA LYS A 392 5.45 7.87 34.73
C LYS A 392 6.97 7.92 34.72
N GLU A 393 7.64 6.92 35.30
CA GLU A 393 9.10 6.86 35.35
C GLU A 393 9.69 6.65 33.96
N LYS A 394 9.14 5.69 33.22
CA LYS A 394 9.59 5.38 31.86
C LYS A 394 9.34 6.55 30.90
N LEU A 395 8.13 7.16 30.96
CA LEU A 395 7.79 8.34 30.18
C LEU A 395 8.73 9.51 30.48
N LYS A 396 9.03 9.77 31.78
CA LYS A 396 9.96 10.83 32.19
C LYS A 396 11.35 10.63 31.58
N LYS A 397 11.91 9.41 31.65
CA LYS A 397 13.21 9.10 31.05
C LYS A 397 13.20 9.27 29.52
N GLY A 398 12.10 8.96 28.85
CA GLY A 398 11.93 9.22 27.42
C GLY A 398 11.92 10.73 27.10
N LEU A 399 11.19 11.52 27.88
CA LEU A 399 11.16 12.99 27.72
C LEU A 399 12.52 13.64 27.96
N GLU A 400 13.36 13.10 28.85
CA GLU A 400 14.71 13.57 29.13
C GLU A 400 15.70 13.35 27.96
N GLN A 401 15.32 12.57 26.92
CA GLN A 401 16.13 12.36 25.74
C GLN A 401 15.97 13.47 24.68
N ILE A 402 15.03 14.38 24.88
CA ILE A 402 14.68 15.44 23.93
C ILE A 402 15.57 16.65 24.16
N GLU A 403 16.26 17.10 23.13
CA GLU A 403 17.07 18.34 23.13
C GLU A 403 16.31 19.50 22.48
N TYR A 404 16.45 20.72 23.04
CA TYR A 404 15.85 21.93 22.48
C TYR A 404 16.80 22.68 21.56
N PRO A 405 16.26 23.42 20.56
CA PRO A 405 14.85 23.51 20.20
C PRO A 405 14.31 22.22 19.61
N ILE A 406 12.98 22.00 19.76
CA ILE A 406 12.29 20.90 19.11
C ILE A 406 11.73 21.39 17.77
N TYR A 407 11.98 20.64 16.73
CA TYR A 407 11.50 20.87 15.38
C TYR A 407 10.41 19.86 15.06
N HIS A 408 9.13 20.20 15.33
CA HIS A 408 7.99 19.35 15.00
C HIS A 408 7.73 19.41 13.51
N LEU A 409 8.13 18.39 12.76
CA LEU A 409 8.08 18.34 11.31
C LEU A 409 7.06 17.31 10.82
N ASP A 410 6.34 17.68 9.77
CA ASP A 410 5.46 16.80 9.02
C ASP A 410 5.56 17.11 7.52
N PHE A 411 5.62 16.06 6.69
CA PHE A 411 5.65 16.17 5.23
C PHE A 411 4.38 15.64 4.61
N GLU A 412 3.83 16.37 3.64
CA GLU A 412 2.87 15.82 2.69
C GLU A 412 3.56 15.45 1.39
N THR A 413 3.27 14.26 0.88
CA THR A 413 3.97 13.68 -0.26
C THR A 413 3.02 13.21 -1.36
N PHE A 414 3.53 13.17 -2.59
CA PHE A 414 2.79 12.70 -3.75
C PHE A 414 3.45 11.43 -4.32
N PRO A 415 2.92 10.24 -4.02
CA PRO A 415 3.44 8.96 -4.52
C PRO A 415 2.98 8.72 -5.96
N CYS A 416 3.78 9.13 -6.92
CA CYS A 416 3.45 8.91 -8.33
C CYS A 416 4.02 7.58 -8.84
N PRO A 417 3.23 6.72 -9.52
CA PRO A 417 3.76 5.50 -10.13
C PRO A 417 4.83 5.79 -11.16
N MET A 418 4.62 6.81 -11.99
CA MET A 418 5.60 7.26 -12.98
C MET A 418 6.40 8.44 -12.41
N PRO A 419 7.75 8.38 -12.38
CA PRO A 419 8.58 9.47 -11.92
C PRO A 419 8.26 10.77 -12.67
N ARG A 420 8.11 11.89 -11.95
CA ARG A 420 7.77 13.18 -12.52
C ARG A 420 8.97 14.09 -12.69
N PHE A 421 9.97 13.95 -11.81
CA PHE A 421 11.10 14.89 -11.76
C PHE A 421 12.43 14.13 -11.76
N LYS A 422 13.49 14.83 -12.18
CA LYS A 422 14.83 14.27 -12.19
C LYS A 422 15.22 13.68 -10.84
N GLY A 423 15.79 12.46 -10.86
CA GLY A 423 16.24 11.73 -9.66
C GLY A 423 15.11 10.97 -8.97
N GLU A 424 13.87 11.03 -9.45
CA GLU A 424 12.78 10.22 -8.93
C GLU A 424 12.83 8.78 -9.48
N PHE A 425 12.29 7.87 -8.68
CA PHE A 425 12.01 6.48 -9.03
C PHE A 425 10.51 6.18 -8.85
N PRO A 426 9.97 5.10 -9.42
CA PRO A 426 8.56 4.74 -9.26
C PRO A 426 8.11 4.70 -7.80
N TYR A 427 7.01 5.39 -7.50
CA TYR A 427 6.42 5.51 -6.16
C TYR A 427 7.29 6.20 -5.10
N ILE A 428 8.30 6.95 -5.49
CA ILE A 428 8.95 7.83 -4.53
C ILE A 428 7.91 8.73 -3.87
N GLN A 429 7.99 8.87 -2.55
CA GLN A 429 7.15 9.79 -1.79
C GLN A 429 7.68 11.22 -1.95
N SER A 430 7.39 11.83 -3.11
CA SER A 430 7.92 13.14 -3.46
C SER A 430 7.28 14.25 -2.63
N PRO A 431 8.00 14.93 -1.71
CA PRO A 431 7.40 15.95 -0.86
C PRO A 431 6.96 17.17 -1.68
N PHE A 432 5.74 17.63 -1.44
CA PHE A 432 5.21 18.86 -2.01
C PHE A 432 4.86 19.93 -0.95
N GLU A 433 4.78 19.49 0.31
CA GLU A 433 4.50 20.35 1.46
C GLU A 433 5.27 19.90 2.68
N PHE A 434 5.63 20.84 3.55
CA PHE A 434 5.92 20.57 4.95
C PHE A 434 5.34 21.65 5.84
N SER A 435 5.00 21.27 7.07
CA SER A 435 4.79 22.17 8.19
C SER A 435 5.84 21.92 9.27
N LEU A 436 6.25 22.96 9.93
CA LEU A 436 7.25 22.94 10.98
C LEU A 436 6.85 23.87 12.12
N HIS A 437 6.65 23.33 13.34
CA HIS A 437 6.60 24.14 14.55
C HIS A 437 7.93 24.09 15.29
N ILE A 438 8.42 25.25 15.74
CA ILE A 438 9.68 25.35 16.49
C ILE A 438 9.40 25.67 17.94
N GLU A 439 9.57 24.68 18.80
CA GLU A 439 9.44 24.82 20.24
C GLU A 439 10.83 25.09 20.85
N LYS A 440 11.05 26.31 21.34
CA LYS A 440 12.37 26.78 21.81
C LYS A 440 12.73 26.27 23.19
N GLU A 441 11.74 26.17 24.07
CA GLU A 441 11.83 25.70 25.45
C GLU A 441 10.53 24.93 25.79
N PRO A 442 10.50 24.10 26.84
CA PRO A 442 9.31 23.33 27.21
C PRO A 442 8.04 24.18 27.32
N GLY A 443 7.04 23.93 26.47
CA GLY A 443 5.76 24.66 26.44
C GLY A 443 5.83 26.07 25.84
N VAL A 444 6.93 26.44 25.19
CA VAL A 444 7.12 27.73 24.52
C VAL A 444 7.04 27.54 23.02
N CYS A 445 5.81 27.44 22.52
CA CYS A 445 5.48 27.36 21.09
C CYS A 445 4.11 27.98 20.85
N ASP A 446 4.01 28.93 19.91
CA ASP A 446 2.75 29.54 19.50
C ASP A 446 2.30 28.93 18.17
N LYS A 447 1.05 28.52 18.08
CA LYS A 447 0.49 27.82 16.90
C LYS A 447 0.72 28.57 15.58
N PHE A 448 0.71 29.89 15.60
CA PHE A 448 0.76 30.69 14.38
C PHE A 448 2.10 31.41 14.18
N LYS A 449 2.76 31.84 15.28
CA LYS A 449 4.01 32.61 15.21
C LYS A 449 5.24 31.75 15.07
N ASP A 450 5.21 30.53 15.63
CA ASP A 450 6.34 29.61 15.61
C ASP A 450 6.11 28.47 14.60
N ASN A 451 5.18 28.67 13.63
CA ASN A 451 4.91 27.78 12.53
C ASN A 451 5.51 28.30 11.23
N TYR A 452 6.14 27.40 10.48
CA TYR A 452 6.77 27.65 9.18
C TYR A 452 6.27 26.59 8.20
N VAL A 453 5.73 27.02 7.06
CA VAL A 453 5.15 26.12 6.04
C VAL A 453 5.80 26.38 4.70
N PHE A 454 6.08 25.33 3.99
CA PHE A 454 6.31 25.34 2.54
C PHE A 454 5.22 24.51 1.88
N LEU A 455 4.59 25.04 0.85
CA LEU A 455 3.66 24.32 -0.02
C LEU A 455 3.97 24.67 -1.47
N ALA A 456 4.18 23.66 -2.31
CA ALA A 456 4.38 23.81 -3.74
C ALA A 456 3.17 24.50 -4.38
N LYS A 457 3.44 25.50 -5.23
CA LYS A 457 2.40 26.33 -5.87
C LYS A 457 1.90 25.73 -7.17
N THR A 458 2.69 24.85 -7.75
CA THR A 458 2.43 24.27 -9.07
C THR A 458 2.81 22.78 -9.08
N HIS A 459 2.61 22.13 -10.21
CA HIS A 459 3.15 20.80 -10.46
C HIS A 459 4.58 20.81 -11.04
N ASN A 460 5.26 21.96 -11.07
CA ASN A 460 6.68 22.02 -11.39
C ASN A 460 7.52 21.48 -10.24
N ASP A 461 8.78 21.18 -10.53
CA ASP A 461 9.70 20.73 -9.49
C ASP A 461 10.09 21.89 -8.57
N GLU A 462 9.46 21.96 -7.41
CA GLU A 462 9.74 22.95 -6.36
C GLU A 462 10.47 22.31 -5.15
N ARG A 463 10.98 21.06 -5.28
CA ARG A 463 11.62 20.33 -4.19
C ARG A 463 12.94 20.96 -3.74
N GLU A 464 13.70 21.58 -4.64
CA GLU A 464 14.93 22.30 -4.25
C GLU A 464 14.62 23.49 -3.35
N GLU A 465 13.53 24.23 -3.66
CA GLU A 465 13.08 25.36 -2.82
C GLU A 465 12.58 24.86 -1.46
N LEU A 466 11.86 23.73 -1.44
CA LEU A 466 11.46 23.06 -0.20
C LEU A 466 12.69 22.72 0.67
N VAL A 467 13.74 22.14 0.07
CA VAL A 467 14.99 21.81 0.76
C VAL A 467 15.66 23.06 1.32
N LYS A 468 15.76 24.13 0.53
CA LYS A 468 16.36 25.41 0.96
C LYS A 468 15.62 25.97 2.18
N LYS A 469 14.28 25.93 2.18
CA LYS A 469 13.47 26.39 3.31
C LYS A 469 13.64 25.51 4.53
N LEU A 470 13.65 24.18 4.35
CA LEU A 470 13.85 23.25 5.45
C LEU A 470 15.18 23.48 6.17
N ILE A 471 16.29 23.61 5.42
CA ILE A 471 17.62 23.86 6.00
C ILE A 471 17.82 25.32 6.50
N GLU A 472 16.97 26.26 6.09
CA GLU A 472 16.92 27.61 6.64
C GLU A 472 16.32 27.61 8.06
N TYR A 473 15.26 26.82 8.27
CA TYR A 473 14.51 26.82 9.52
C TYR A 473 15.05 25.84 10.56
N ILE A 474 15.65 24.73 10.15
CA ILE A 474 16.17 23.72 11.06
C ILE A 474 17.69 23.85 11.20
N ASP A 475 18.13 24.19 12.40
CA ASP A 475 19.55 24.10 12.76
C ASP A 475 19.94 22.62 12.97
N GLY A 476 20.63 22.06 11.97
CA GLY A 476 21.05 20.64 12.02
C GLY A 476 22.13 20.33 13.07
N ASP A 477 22.73 21.33 13.70
CA ASP A 477 23.82 21.15 14.68
C ASP A 477 23.30 21.03 16.13
N LYS A 478 22.00 21.35 16.39
CA LYS A 478 21.37 21.26 17.73
C LYS A 478 19.88 21.00 17.64
N GLY A 479 19.30 20.61 18.77
CA GLY A 479 17.85 20.37 18.92
C GLY A 479 17.44 18.97 18.44
N THR A 480 16.15 18.74 18.38
CA THR A 480 15.53 17.44 18.04
C THR A 480 14.60 17.60 16.87
N LEU A 481 14.78 16.81 15.80
CA LEU A 481 13.77 16.62 14.78
C LEU A 481 12.69 15.69 15.35
N PHE A 482 11.49 16.19 15.52
CA PHE A 482 10.41 15.49 16.19
C PHE A 482 9.24 15.27 15.22
N ALA A 483 8.80 14.03 15.11
CA ALA A 483 7.71 13.68 14.23
C ALA A 483 6.84 12.53 14.79
N GLN A 484 5.67 12.37 14.25
CA GLN A 484 4.85 11.17 14.43
C GLN A 484 5.24 10.16 13.34
N ASN A 485 5.84 9.02 13.70
CA ASN A 485 6.45 8.07 12.77
C ASN A 485 7.69 8.66 12.07
N VAL A 486 8.67 9.12 12.84
CA VAL A 486 9.89 9.77 12.34
C VAL A 486 10.66 9.02 11.24
N PRO A 487 10.58 7.67 11.09
CA PRO A 487 11.14 6.98 9.93
C PRO A 487 10.66 7.50 8.58
N PHE A 488 9.39 7.93 8.48
CA PHE A 488 8.85 8.50 7.25
C PHE A 488 9.55 9.81 6.88
N GLU A 489 9.63 10.79 7.79
CA GLU A 489 10.28 12.08 7.56
C GLU A 489 11.77 11.91 7.27
N LYS A 490 12.43 11.03 8.03
CA LYS A 490 13.83 10.67 7.78
C LYS A 490 14.03 10.05 6.40
N GLY A 491 13.10 9.21 5.96
CA GLY A 491 13.10 8.66 4.61
C GLY A 491 13.13 9.76 3.54
N ARG A 492 12.22 10.72 3.67
CA ARG A 492 12.13 11.89 2.74
C ARG A 492 13.38 12.73 2.75
N ILE A 493 13.91 13.05 3.94
CA ILE A 493 15.16 13.81 4.08
C ILE A 493 16.33 13.07 3.40
N LYS A 494 16.41 11.75 3.58
CA LYS A 494 17.46 10.92 2.96
C LYS A 494 17.32 10.87 1.44
N GLU A 495 16.11 10.76 0.90
CA GLU A 495 15.85 10.80 -0.55
C GLU A 495 16.22 12.16 -1.14
N LEU A 496 15.77 13.25 -0.51
CA LEU A 496 16.15 14.61 -0.92
C LEU A 496 17.67 14.83 -0.88
N SER A 497 18.38 14.24 0.09
CA SER A 497 19.85 14.32 0.17
C SER A 497 20.58 13.61 -0.97
N LYS A 498 19.92 12.65 -1.63
CA LYS A 498 20.45 11.98 -2.83
C LYS A 498 20.13 12.77 -4.11
N ILE A 499 18.92 13.33 -4.18
CA ILE A 499 18.46 14.12 -5.32
C ILE A 499 19.22 15.46 -5.42
N PHE A 500 19.51 16.08 -4.27
CA PHE A 500 20.21 17.36 -4.14
C PHE A 500 21.51 17.20 -3.33
N PRO A 501 22.56 16.62 -3.91
CA PRO A 501 23.79 16.28 -3.19
C PRO A 501 24.54 17.50 -2.60
N GLU A 502 24.31 18.72 -3.13
CA GLU A 502 24.85 19.96 -2.60
C GLU A 502 24.31 20.32 -1.21
N TYR A 503 23.14 19.82 -0.83
CA TYR A 503 22.54 20.01 0.50
C TYR A 503 22.70 18.80 1.42
N LYS A 504 23.33 17.73 0.95
CA LYS A 504 23.43 16.42 1.62
C LYS A 504 23.90 16.55 3.06
N ASP A 505 25.00 17.27 3.31
CA ASP A 505 25.58 17.34 4.66
C ASP A 505 24.62 18.00 5.66
N LYS A 506 23.92 19.05 5.25
CA LYS A 506 22.92 19.73 6.10
C LYS A 506 21.72 18.84 6.36
N LEU A 507 21.17 18.21 5.31
CA LEU A 507 20.04 17.29 5.42
C LEU A 507 20.37 16.08 6.31
N MET A 508 21.57 15.50 6.18
CA MET A 508 21.96 14.36 6.99
C MET A 508 22.23 14.72 8.47
N LYS A 509 22.62 15.97 8.78
CA LYS A 509 22.65 16.47 10.15
C LYS A 509 21.26 16.48 10.77
N ILE A 510 20.26 16.98 10.05
CA ILE A 510 18.84 16.98 10.47
C ILE A 510 18.35 15.55 10.65
N TYR A 511 18.60 14.67 9.66
CA TYR A 511 18.24 13.24 9.68
C TYR A 511 18.71 12.54 10.97
N ASN A 512 19.93 12.81 11.42
CA ASN A 512 20.55 12.13 12.57
C ASN A 512 19.94 12.52 13.93
N ARG A 513 19.11 13.58 13.99
CA ARG A 513 18.48 14.08 15.21
C ARG A 513 17.01 13.67 15.37
N GLY A 514 16.58 12.69 14.60
CA GLY A 514 15.19 12.23 14.62
C GLY A 514 14.78 11.57 15.93
N PHE A 515 13.63 11.99 16.47
CA PHE A 515 12.96 11.43 17.64
C PHE A 515 11.46 11.29 17.34
N ASP A 516 10.88 10.17 17.75
CA ASP A 516 9.49 9.84 17.43
C ASP A 516 8.56 10.09 18.62
N LEU A 517 7.44 10.79 18.38
CA LEU A 517 6.37 10.94 19.38
C LEU A 517 5.84 9.57 19.84
N LEU A 518 5.79 8.59 18.95
CA LEU A 518 5.39 7.22 19.29
C LEU A 518 6.27 6.59 20.37
N TRP A 519 7.53 6.95 20.49
CA TRP A 519 8.41 6.43 21.53
C TRP A 519 8.00 6.87 22.93
N LEU A 520 7.27 8.00 23.02
CA LEU A 520 6.75 8.53 24.29
C LEU A 520 5.36 7.98 24.63
N VAL A 521 4.48 7.84 23.65
CA VAL A 521 3.11 7.33 23.89
C VAL A 521 3.12 5.81 23.92
N ASN A 522 3.59 5.17 22.85
CA ASN A 522 3.80 3.74 22.76
C ASN A 522 5.13 3.39 23.43
N THR A 523 6.13 2.97 22.65
CA THR A 523 7.47 2.67 23.17
C THR A 523 8.48 2.59 22.02
N SER A 524 9.77 2.67 22.38
CA SER A 524 10.90 2.22 21.56
C SER A 524 11.70 1.21 22.36
N SER A 525 11.59 -0.08 22.05
CA SER A 525 12.27 -1.13 22.80
C SER A 525 13.76 -0.84 22.91
N LYS A 526 14.41 -0.51 21.79
CA LYS A 526 15.84 -0.21 21.76
C LYS A 526 16.20 0.97 22.69
N MET A 527 15.50 2.10 22.56
CA MET A 527 15.78 3.29 23.40
C MET A 527 15.65 2.97 24.88
N TYR A 528 14.59 2.26 25.27
CA TYR A 528 14.36 1.97 26.69
C TYR A 528 15.29 0.87 27.23
N GLU A 529 15.72 -0.09 26.41
CA GLU A 529 16.79 -1.02 26.76
C GLU A 529 18.11 -0.28 27.01
N ASP A 530 18.47 0.67 26.15
CA ASP A 530 19.65 1.54 26.33
C ASP A 530 19.55 2.41 27.60
N LEU A 531 18.30 2.75 28.03
CA LEU A 531 18.02 3.46 29.28
C LEU A 531 17.93 2.53 30.52
N GLY A 532 18.24 1.24 30.36
CA GLY A 532 18.37 0.27 31.46
C GLY A 532 17.10 -0.49 31.83
N TYR A 533 16.06 -0.48 30.99
CA TYR A 533 14.88 -1.33 31.17
C TYR A 533 15.15 -2.76 30.70
N SER A 534 14.45 -3.73 31.30
CA SER A 534 14.45 -5.10 30.78
C SER A 534 13.80 -5.18 29.40
N GLU A 535 14.15 -6.19 28.59
CA GLU A 535 13.53 -6.41 27.28
C GLU A 535 11.99 -6.47 27.36
N GLU A 536 11.45 -7.09 28.40
CA GLU A 536 10.00 -7.18 28.64
C GLU A 536 9.39 -5.81 28.92
N ASP A 537 9.98 -5.03 29.85
CA ASP A 537 9.46 -3.71 30.23
C ASP A 537 9.68 -2.68 29.12
N ALA A 538 10.76 -2.79 28.37
CA ALA A 538 11.04 -1.95 27.20
C ALA A 538 9.95 -2.07 26.13
N LYS A 539 9.35 -3.23 25.97
CA LYS A 539 8.26 -3.50 25.00
C LYS A 539 6.88 -3.06 25.45
N VAL A 540 6.68 -2.69 26.72
CA VAL A 540 5.41 -2.17 27.21
C VAL A 540 5.26 -0.70 26.83
N PHE A 541 4.08 -0.31 26.36
CA PHE A 541 3.78 1.12 26.10
C PHE A 541 3.91 1.97 27.37
N ASN A 542 4.15 3.28 27.19
CA ASN A 542 4.27 4.21 28.32
C ASN A 542 2.93 4.75 28.77
N TYR A 543 1.99 4.88 27.81
CA TYR A 543 0.64 5.38 28.03
C TYR A 543 -0.38 4.54 27.25
N TYR A 544 -1.53 4.29 27.84
CA TYR A 544 -2.65 3.69 27.15
C TYR A 544 -3.99 4.17 27.71
N HIS A 545 -4.91 4.50 26.82
CA HIS A 545 -6.31 4.83 27.14
C HIS A 545 -7.23 3.94 26.29
N PRO A 546 -8.40 3.47 26.80
CA PRO A 546 -9.32 2.61 26.03
C PRO A 546 -9.75 3.19 24.67
N ASP A 547 -9.86 4.52 24.58
CA ASP A 547 -10.23 5.21 23.33
C ASP A 547 -9.18 5.11 22.22
N LEU A 548 -7.94 4.77 22.54
CA LEU A 548 -6.91 4.46 21.54
C LEU A 548 -7.28 3.22 20.71
N SER A 549 -8.05 2.30 21.30
CA SER A 549 -8.53 1.12 20.60
C SER A 549 -7.42 0.35 19.86
N GLY A 550 -6.24 0.21 20.49
CA GLY A 550 -5.09 -0.52 19.93
C GLY A 550 -4.26 0.23 18.89
N SER A 551 -4.53 1.51 18.65
CA SER A 551 -3.76 2.35 17.72
C SER A 551 -3.21 3.59 18.41
N PHE A 552 -1.95 3.92 18.10
CA PHE A 552 -1.28 5.14 18.59
C PHE A 552 -1.15 6.21 17.49
N SER A 553 -1.93 6.14 16.41
CA SER A 553 -1.94 7.20 15.40
C SER A 553 -2.31 8.54 16.01
N ILE A 554 -1.81 9.64 15.43
CA ILE A 554 -2.06 10.99 15.94
C ILE A 554 -3.57 11.29 16.05
N LYS A 555 -4.37 10.82 15.08
CA LYS A 555 -5.83 10.98 15.04
C LYS A 555 -6.56 10.20 16.15
N LYS A 556 -5.92 9.18 16.74
CA LYS A 556 -6.43 8.44 17.91
C LYS A 556 -5.88 8.99 19.21
N THR A 557 -4.64 9.47 19.21
CA THR A 557 -3.94 9.96 20.39
C THR A 557 -4.40 11.37 20.76
N LEU A 558 -4.53 12.27 19.78
CA LEU A 558 -4.91 13.66 20.02
C LEU A 558 -6.24 13.83 20.78
N PRO A 559 -7.35 13.14 20.41
CA PRO A 559 -8.63 13.28 21.12
C PRO A 559 -8.61 12.77 22.58
N VAL A 560 -7.61 11.98 22.94
CA VAL A 560 -7.44 11.52 24.33
C VAL A 560 -6.87 12.62 25.21
N PHE A 561 -6.05 13.50 24.63
CA PHE A 561 -5.34 14.56 25.35
C PHE A 561 -5.95 15.96 25.18
N SER A 562 -6.79 16.17 24.15
CA SER A 562 -7.26 17.50 23.78
C SER A 562 -8.60 17.43 23.05
N ASP A 563 -9.37 18.53 23.15
CA ASP A 563 -10.57 18.75 22.32
C ASP A 563 -10.26 19.17 20.87
N LEU A 564 -8.98 19.28 20.52
CA LEU A 564 -8.54 19.63 19.18
C LEU A 564 -8.98 18.54 18.19
N THR A 565 -9.55 18.95 17.04
CA THR A 565 -10.15 18.03 16.05
C THR A 565 -9.80 18.41 14.63
N TYR A 566 -9.78 17.42 13.74
CA TYR A 566 -9.65 17.60 12.29
C TYR A 566 -11.01 17.76 11.59
N LYS A 567 -12.13 17.62 12.31
CA LYS A 567 -13.47 17.55 11.71
C LYS A 567 -13.88 18.83 10.99
N ASP A 568 -13.40 19.97 11.49
CA ASP A 568 -13.76 21.28 10.97
C ASP A 568 -12.85 21.74 9.82
N LEU A 569 -11.79 21.00 9.52
CA LEU A 569 -10.90 21.28 8.40
C LEU A 569 -11.53 20.86 7.06
N THR A 570 -11.20 21.58 5.99
CA THR A 570 -11.62 21.25 4.63
C THR A 570 -10.88 20.02 4.11
N VAL A 571 -9.57 19.94 4.38
CA VAL A 571 -8.72 18.75 4.17
C VAL A 571 -8.56 18.06 5.53
N LYS A 572 -8.82 16.75 5.60
CA LYS A 572 -8.91 16.01 6.88
C LYS A 572 -7.90 14.88 7.02
N ASN A 573 -7.22 14.56 5.93
CA ASN A 573 -6.23 13.47 5.90
C ASN A 573 -5.29 13.63 4.69
N GLY A 574 -4.13 12.95 4.74
CA GLY A 574 -3.13 13.01 3.68
C GLY A 574 -3.65 12.53 2.30
N THR A 575 -4.63 11.61 2.27
CA THR A 575 -5.28 11.20 1.03
C THR A 575 -6.00 12.37 0.34
N GLU A 576 -6.76 13.14 1.11
CA GLU A 576 -7.41 14.35 0.59
C GLU A 576 -6.36 15.39 0.16
N ALA A 577 -5.26 15.53 0.89
CA ALA A 577 -4.15 16.42 0.51
C ALA A 577 -3.56 16.03 -0.86
N ILE A 578 -3.32 14.74 -1.10
CA ILE A 578 -2.87 14.22 -2.40
C ILE A 578 -3.86 14.60 -3.52
N VAL A 579 -5.16 14.43 -3.28
CA VAL A 579 -6.21 14.75 -4.26
C VAL A 579 -6.24 16.23 -4.61
N GLU A 580 -6.18 17.09 -3.59
CA GLU A 580 -6.22 18.54 -3.82
C GLU A 580 -4.97 19.00 -4.57
N TYR A 581 -3.78 18.51 -4.19
CA TYR A 581 -2.55 18.80 -4.92
C TYR A 581 -2.62 18.29 -6.37
N ALA A 582 -3.05 17.06 -6.60
CA ALA A 582 -3.15 16.47 -7.95
C ALA A 582 -4.09 17.26 -8.89
N ASN A 583 -5.08 17.95 -8.33
CA ASN A 583 -6.08 18.67 -9.11
C ASN A 583 -5.77 20.17 -9.33
N TYR A 584 -4.63 20.68 -8.88
CA TYR A 584 -4.27 22.11 -9.04
C TYR A 584 -4.52 22.66 -10.44
N ASN A 585 -4.13 21.91 -11.48
CA ASN A 585 -4.28 22.33 -12.87
C ASN A 585 -5.73 22.33 -13.39
N LYS A 586 -6.65 21.73 -12.64
CA LYS A 586 -8.07 21.59 -13.00
C LYS A 586 -8.96 22.59 -12.25
N MET A 587 -8.40 23.30 -11.25
CA MET A 587 -9.14 24.22 -10.39
C MET A 587 -9.26 25.61 -11.02
N SER A 588 -10.38 26.27 -10.76
CA SER A 588 -10.47 27.72 -10.94
C SER A 588 -9.52 28.44 -9.97
N LYS A 589 -9.14 29.68 -10.27
CA LYS A 589 -8.26 30.46 -9.39
C LYS A 589 -8.82 30.63 -7.97
N GLU A 590 -10.14 30.72 -7.87
CA GLU A 590 -10.84 30.91 -6.60
C GLU A 590 -10.81 29.61 -5.77
N GLU A 591 -11.11 28.48 -6.41
CA GLU A 591 -11.02 27.15 -5.83
C GLU A 591 -9.59 26.81 -5.41
N TYR A 592 -8.61 27.06 -6.27
CA TYR A 592 -7.19 26.88 -5.96
C TYR A 592 -6.80 27.63 -4.67
N ASN A 593 -7.17 28.90 -4.53
CA ASN A 593 -6.80 29.67 -3.32
C ASN A 593 -7.42 29.08 -2.05
N ILE A 594 -8.67 28.60 -2.12
CA ILE A 594 -9.35 27.94 -0.98
C ILE A 594 -8.65 26.63 -0.63
N LYS A 595 -8.35 25.81 -1.64
CA LYS A 595 -7.73 24.49 -1.41
C LYS A 595 -6.26 24.61 -1.00
N TYR A 596 -5.53 25.55 -1.55
CA TYR A 596 -4.17 25.87 -1.15
C TYR A 596 -4.08 26.25 0.33
N GLN A 597 -4.99 27.10 0.81
CA GLN A 597 -5.06 27.43 2.23
C GLN A 597 -5.46 26.25 3.09
N ALA A 598 -6.40 25.41 2.61
CA ALA A 598 -6.85 24.22 3.34
C ALA A 598 -5.74 23.16 3.52
N LEU A 599 -4.81 23.04 2.58
CA LEU A 599 -3.61 22.19 2.71
C LEU A 599 -2.70 22.72 3.82
N ILE A 600 -2.40 24.03 3.80
CA ILE A 600 -1.61 24.69 4.85
C ILE A 600 -2.24 24.45 6.23
N ASP A 601 -3.55 24.67 6.36
CA ASP A 601 -4.26 24.52 7.63
C ASP A 601 -4.21 23.08 8.14
N TYR A 602 -4.27 22.08 7.24
CA TYR A 602 -4.20 20.68 7.56
C TYR A 602 -2.80 20.29 8.07
N CYS A 603 -1.75 20.57 7.30
CA CYS A 603 -0.38 20.21 7.66
C CYS A 603 0.09 20.98 8.94
N GLN A 604 -0.34 22.25 9.09
CA GLN A 604 -0.14 23.00 10.36
C GLN A 604 -0.82 22.32 11.53
N GLN A 605 -2.01 21.75 11.34
CA GLN A 605 -2.73 21.06 12.41
C GLN A 605 -2.01 19.78 12.85
N ASP A 606 -1.38 19.02 11.92
CA ASP A 606 -0.63 17.82 12.24
C ASP A 606 0.59 18.14 13.11
N THR A 607 1.38 19.13 12.75
CA THR A 607 2.52 19.55 13.58
C THR A 607 2.11 20.18 14.89
N TRP A 608 0.99 20.95 14.93
CA TRP A 608 0.45 21.49 16.16
C TRP A 608 -0.08 20.41 17.12
N ALA A 609 -0.68 19.36 16.58
CA ALA A 609 -1.12 18.21 17.36
C ALA A 609 0.03 17.54 18.12
N MET A 610 1.22 17.44 17.49
CA MET A 610 2.42 16.93 18.17
C MET A 610 2.85 17.79 19.35
N VAL A 611 2.82 19.12 19.20
CA VAL A 611 3.11 20.07 20.31
C VAL A 611 2.15 19.87 21.46
N VAL A 612 0.85 19.80 21.18
CA VAL A 612 -0.21 19.63 22.19
C VAL A 612 -0.04 18.30 22.93
N ILE A 613 0.14 17.19 22.20
CA ILE A 613 0.32 15.87 22.84
C ILE A 613 1.57 15.86 23.71
N LEU A 614 2.69 16.42 23.23
CA LEU A 614 3.93 16.46 24.00
C LEU A 614 3.78 17.28 25.29
N ASP A 615 3.04 18.39 25.27
CA ASP A 615 2.75 19.19 26.46
C ASP A 615 1.90 18.43 27.48
N GLU A 616 0.89 17.69 27.02
CA GLU A 616 0.08 16.87 27.92
C GLU A 616 0.91 15.73 28.55
N LEU A 617 1.77 15.05 27.74
CA LEU A 617 2.68 14.02 28.27
C LEU A 617 3.64 14.57 29.34
N ARG A 618 4.13 15.81 29.19
CA ARG A 618 4.94 16.49 30.21
C ARG A 618 4.16 16.74 31.51
N LYS A 619 2.87 17.07 31.40
CA LYS A 619 2.00 17.26 32.60
C LYS A 619 1.78 15.98 33.36
N LEU A 620 1.70 14.82 32.69
CA LEU A 620 1.49 13.52 33.33
C LEU A 620 2.65 13.09 34.24
N VAL A 621 3.85 13.61 34.04
CA VAL A 621 5.07 13.23 34.77
C VAL A 621 5.52 14.29 35.80
N LYS A 622 4.85 15.44 35.82
CA LYS A 622 4.98 16.44 36.90
C LYS A 622 4.24 15.97 38.14
#